data_e76eeeaa12a1212bb450a67983b29bb3
#
_entry.id   e76eeeaa12a1212bb450a67983b29bb3
#
_cell.length_a   1.000
_cell.length_b   1.000
_cell.length_c   1.000
_cell.angle_alpha   90.00
_cell.angle_beta   90.00
_cell.angle_gamma   90.00
#
_symmetry.space_group_name_H-M   'P 1'
#
loop_
_entity.id
_entity.type
_entity.pdbx_description
1 polymer ?
#
loop_
_entity_poly.entity_id
_entity_poly.type
_entity_poly.pdbx_seq_one_letter_code
_entity_poly.pdbx_strand_id
1 'polypeptide(L)'
;YITAEDVGMETSDMDIVRDVTPYVTGISEARGGSGNPSPVTAYGVYMGMKAAAKQQFGSDALSGKKVLVQGIGHVGETLVE
;
A
#
# COMPACT_ATOMS: atom_id res chain seq x y z
N TYR A 1 5.19 -17.62 -11.85
CA TYR A 1 4.77 -17.02 -10.59
C TYR A 1 5.75 -15.93 -10.17
N ILE A 2 5.24 -14.74 -9.87
CA ILE A 2 6.06 -13.61 -9.39
C ILE A 2 5.60 -13.30 -7.96
N THR A 3 6.55 -13.37 -7.02
CA THR A 3 6.29 -13.09 -5.61
C THR A 3 6.50 -11.62 -5.29
N ALA A 4 5.84 -11.13 -4.25
CA ALA A 4 5.96 -9.76 -3.76
C ALA A 4 5.82 -9.75 -2.24
N GLU A 5 6.13 -8.62 -1.59
CA GLU A 5 5.90 -8.48 -0.16
C GLU A 5 4.41 -8.48 0.18
N ASP A 6 4.09 -9.01 1.35
CA ASP A 6 2.77 -9.01 1.95
C ASP A 6 2.94 -8.92 3.48
N VAL A 7 1.90 -9.25 4.23
CA VAL A 7 1.91 -9.14 5.69
C VAL A 7 3.12 -9.85 6.30
N GLY A 8 3.82 -9.15 7.20
CA GLY A 8 4.98 -9.67 7.91
C GLY A 8 6.28 -9.69 7.09
N MET A 9 6.29 -9.08 5.90
CA MET A 9 7.46 -8.99 5.02
C MET A 9 7.86 -7.54 4.81
N GLU A 10 9.12 -7.33 4.47
CA GLU A 10 9.69 -6.03 4.15
C GLU A 10 10.44 -6.06 2.81
N THR A 11 10.75 -4.89 2.28
CA THR A 11 11.51 -4.75 1.03
C THR A 11 12.86 -5.49 1.10
N SER A 12 13.51 -5.48 2.27
CA SER A 12 14.76 -6.22 2.49
C SER A 12 14.62 -7.74 2.32
N ASP A 13 13.45 -8.28 2.67
CA ASP A 13 13.18 -9.72 2.46
C ASP A 13 13.06 -10.03 0.97
N MET A 14 12.45 -9.11 0.21
CA MET A 14 12.37 -9.25 -1.26
C MET A 14 13.74 -9.16 -1.91
N ASP A 15 14.66 -8.38 -1.38
CA ASP A 15 16.05 -8.33 -1.84
C ASP A 15 16.75 -9.69 -1.67
N ILE A 16 16.50 -10.36 -0.55
CA ILE A 16 17.03 -11.74 -0.31
C ILE A 16 16.45 -12.72 -1.33
N VAL A 17 15.15 -12.66 -1.59
CA VAL A 17 14.50 -13.51 -2.59
C VAL A 17 15.11 -13.25 -3.99
N ARG A 18 15.39 -11.99 -4.30
CA ARG A 18 16.00 -11.60 -5.58
C ARG A 18 17.38 -12.22 -5.79
N ASP A 19 18.13 -12.46 -4.75
CA ASP A 19 19.44 -13.12 -4.84
C ASP A 19 19.34 -14.56 -5.37
N VAL A 20 18.17 -15.18 -5.22
CA VAL A 20 17.91 -16.58 -5.61
C VAL A 20 17.11 -16.67 -6.91
N THR A 21 16.18 -15.74 -7.18
CA THR A 21 15.29 -15.82 -8.33
C THR A 21 14.96 -14.42 -8.89
N PRO A 22 14.82 -14.27 -10.23
CA PRO A 22 14.33 -13.03 -10.82
C PRO A 22 12.81 -12.83 -10.67
N TYR A 23 12.08 -13.86 -10.25
CA TYR A 23 10.61 -13.84 -10.16
C TYR A 23 10.12 -13.23 -8.85
N VAL A 24 10.56 -12.01 -8.57
CA VAL A 24 10.19 -11.22 -7.39
C VAL A 24 10.05 -9.76 -7.78
N THR A 25 9.07 -9.07 -7.20
CA THR A 25 8.88 -7.63 -7.33
C THR A 25 8.91 -6.96 -5.96
N GLY A 26 8.97 -5.62 -5.91
CA GLY A 26 9.06 -4.89 -4.65
C GLY A 26 10.44 -4.90 -4.03
N ILE A 27 11.50 -5.24 -4.80
CA ILE A 27 12.89 -5.09 -4.35
C ILE A 27 13.24 -3.62 -4.16
N SER A 28 14.29 -3.34 -3.38
CA SER A 28 14.70 -1.98 -3.04
C SER A 28 15.00 -1.13 -4.28
N GLU A 29 14.73 0.15 -4.18
CA GLU A 29 15.06 1.12 -5.25
C GLU A 29 16.55 1.17 -5.53
N ALA A 30 17.39 1.00 -4.50
CA ALA A 30 18.84 0.89 -4.64
C ALA A 30 19.27 -0.29 -5.54
N ARG A 31 18.44 -1.33 -5.65
CA ARG A 31 18.65 -2.49 -6.51
C ARG A 31 17.83 -2.43 -7.81
N GLY A 32 17.29 -1.25 -8.14
CA GLY A 32 16.51 -1.03 -9.37
C GLY A 32 15.05 -1.45 -9.28
N GLY A 33 14.54 -1.69 -8.08
CA GLY A 33 13.15 -2.07 -7.84
C GLY A 33 12.21 -0.90 -7.57
N SER A 34 10.94 -1.21 -7.30
CA SER A 34 9.88 -0.24 -6.99
C SER A 34 9.80 0.11 -5.50
N GLY A 35 10.53 -0.59 -4.63
CA GLY A 35 10.50 -0.38 -3.19
C GLY A 35 9.18 -0.81 -2.54
N ASN A 36 8.90 -0.23 -1.38
CA ASN A 36 7.70 -0.50 -0.60
C ASN A 36 6.43 -0.01 -1.33
N PRO A 37 5.45 -0.88 -1.62
CA PRO A 37 4.22 -0.51 -2.31
C PRO A 37 3.19 0.20 -1.41
N SER A 38 3.39 0.21 -0.10
CA SER A 38 2.38 0.66 0.87
C SER A 38 1.92 2.11 0.69
N PRO A 39 2.80 3.09 0.39
CA PRO A 39 2.34 4.47 0.15
C PRO A 39 1.41 4.60 -1.05
N VAL A 40 1.71 3.91 -2.13
CA VAL A 40 0.87 3.92 -3.35
C VAL A 40 -0.45 3.18 -3.08
N THR A 41 -0.39 2.08 -2.34
CA THR A 41 -1.58 1.32 -1.92
C THR A 41 -2.49 2.17 -1.03
N ALA A 42 -1.93 2.85 -0.03
CA ALA A 42 -2.67 3.76 0.84
C ALA A 42 -3.33 4.90 0.06
N TYR A 43 -2.62 5.50 -0.90
CA TYR A 43 -3.19 6.50 -1.80
C TYR A 43 -4.36 5.94 -2.62
N GLY A 44 -4.24 4.72 -3.13
CA GLY A 44 -5.33 4.03 -3.84
C GLY A 44 -6.56 3.84 -2.97
N VAL A 45 -6.37 3.43 -1.71
CA VAL A 45 -7.47 3.31 -0.73
C VAL A 45 -8.11 4.68 -0.47
N TYR A 46 -7.32 5.71 -0.26
CA TYR A 46 -7.80 7.08 -0.07
C TYR A 46 -8.68 7.54 -1.26
N MET A 47 -8.23 7.33 -2.49
CA MET A 47 -9.02 7.66 -3.69
C MET A 47 -10.31 6.84 -3.77
N GLY A 48 -10.26 5.56 -3.38
CA GLY A 48 -11.44 4.71 -3.26
C GLY A 48 -12.46 5.24 -2.23
N MET A 49 -11.98 5.72 -1.08
CA MET A 49 -12.81 6.35 -0.06
C MET A 49 -13.53 7.60 -0.61
N LYS A 50 -12.83 8.44 -1.36
CA LYS A 50 -13.43 9.62 -2.01
C LYS A 50 -14.51 9.22 -3.01
N ALA A 51 -14.25 8.22 -3.83
CA ALA A 51 -15.22 7.70 -4.79
C ALA A 51 -16.46 7.14 -4.09
N ALA A 52 -16.27 6.36 -3.03
CA ALA A 52 -17.36 5.83 -2.21
C ALA A 52 -18.18 6.94 -1.54
N ALA A 53 -17.50 7.96 -1.00
CA ALA A 53 -18.16 9.11 -0.39
C ALA A 53 -19.01 9.87 -1.43
N LYS A 54 -18.50 10.07 -2.63
CA LYS A 54 -19.24 10.70 -3.73
C LYS A 54 -20.49 9.90 -4.08
N GLN A 55 -20.37 8.58 -4.18
CA GLN A 55 -21.51 7.71 -4.49
C GLN A 55 -22.57 7.73 -3.38
N GLN A 56 -22.15 7.69 -2.12
CA GLN A 56 -23.06 7.58 -0.97
C GLN A 56 -23.65 8.94 -0.54
N PHE A 57 -22.85 10.00 -0.58
CA PHE A 57 -23.21 11.31 -0.03
C PHE A 57 -23.31 12.43 -1.07
N GLY A 58 -23.02 12.14 -2.34
CA GLY A 58 -23.04 13.12 -3.43
C GLY A 58 -21.82 14.03 -3.51
N SER A 59 -20.85 13.91 -2.59
CA SER A 59 -19.60 14.67 -2.57
C SER A 59 -18.43 13.77 -2.19
N ASP A 60 -17.29 14.01 -2.79
CA ASP A 60 -16.05 13.28 -2.46
C ASP A 60 -15.29 13.84 -1.26
N ALA A 61 -15.83 14.89 -0.62
CA ALA A 61 -15.25 15.48 0.58
C ALA A 61 -15.34 14.51 1.76
N LEU A 62 -14.19 14.23 2.40
CA LEU A 62 -14.11 13.39 3.60
C LEU A 62 -14.20 14.19 4.90
N SER A 63 -14.12 15.52 4.80
CA SER A 63 -14.25 16.40 5.96
C SER A 63 -15.54 16.14 6.73
N GLY A 64 -15.44 16.04 8.05
CA GLY A 64 -16.57 15.75 8.94
C GLY A 64 -17.04 14.28 8.94
N LYS A 65 -16.42 13.41 8.13
CA LYS A 65 -16.71 11.97 8.15
C LYS A 65 -15.94 11.28 9.26
N LYS A 66 -16.56 10.29 9.88
CA LYS A 66 -15.88 9.39 10.81
C LYS A 66 -15.38 8.18 10.02
N VAL A 67 -14.09 7.93 10.10
CA VAL A 67 -13.45 6.82 9.41
C VAL A 67 -12.84 5.89 10.45
N LEU A 68 -13.12 4.59 10.33
CA LEU A 68 -12.48 3.56 11.12
C LEU A 68 -11.45 2.84 10.25
N VAL A 69 -10.21 2.80 10.71
CA VAL A 69 -9.15 2.00 10.09
C VAL A 69 -8.86 0.80 10.96
N GLN A 70 -9.07 -0.39 10.41
CA GLN A 70 -8.75 -1.65 11.09
C GLN A 70 -7.36 -2.11 10.65
N GLY A 71 -6.42 -2.10 11.59
CA GLY A 71 -5.01 -2.45 11.37
C GLY A 71 -4.13 -1.23 11.09
N ILE A 72 -3.03 -1.14 11.83
CA ILE A 72 -2.00 -0.11 11.69
C ILE A 72 -0.69 -0.80 11.28
N GLY A 73 -0.70 -1.41 10.10
CA GLY A 73 0.49 -1.88 9.41
C GLY A 73 0.98 -0.82 8.42
N HIS A 74 1.87 -1.19 7.49
CA HIS A 74 2.48 -0.25 6.53
C HIS A 74 1.45 0.56 5.74
N VAL A 75 0.36 -0.07 5.29
CA VAL A 75 -0.70 0.62 4.54
C VAL A 75 -1.59 1.44 5.47
N GLY A 76 -2.04 0.84 6.58
CA GLY A 76 -2.96 1.51 7.52
C GLY A 76 -2.35 2.74 8.15
N GLU A 77 -1.08 2.68 8.56
CA GLU A 77 -0.33 3.82 9.10
C GLU A 77 -0.27 4.97 8.09
N THR A 78 0.17 4.69 6.86
CA THR A 78 0.24 5.70 5.79
C THR A 78 -1.13 6.28 5.45
N LEU A 79 -2.19 5.47 5.51
CA LEU A 79 -3.54 5.94 5.22
C LEU A 79 -4.07 6.93 6.28
N VAL A 80 -3.65 6.77 7.54
CA VAL A 80 -4.09 7.64 8.66
C VAL A 80 -3.37 8.98 8.64
N GLU A 81 -2.14 9.05 8.15
CA GLU A 81 -1.35 10.29 7.99
C GLU A 81 -1.98 11.23 6.95
#